data_8fa103e683e604503bb232be189b5851
#
_entry.id   8fa103e683e604503bb232be189b5851
#
_cell.length_a   1.000
_cell.length_b   1.000
_cell.length_c   1.000
_cell.angle_alpha   90.00
_cell.angle_beta   90.00
_cell.angle_gamma   90.00
#
_symmetry.space_group_name_H-M   'P 1'
#
loop_
_entity.id
_entity.type
_entity.pdbx_description
1 polymer ?
#
loop_
_entity_poly.entity_id
_entity_poly.type
_entity_poly.pdbx_seq_one_letter_code
_entity_poly.pdbx_strand_id
1 'polypeptide(L)'
;MPSCSRTIIISQLISRVGAVIQSTSNNSTIRCVNLRRLSTARMNNSKSNKSCDPRGALIVLEGLDRSGKTSQATRLRNYLSEKCHPVEMWRFPDRETEVGQMITRYLTNKSNLDDHTIHLLFSANRWEKRDLMEKKLRSGVSLIVDRYSYSGVAFSSAKGLDLAWCKAPEQGLIAPDVVLYLDLTPEASNL
;
A
#
# COMPACT_ATOMS: atom_id res chain seq x y z
N MET A 1 17.72 -28.40 2.22
CA MET A 1 16.85 -27.34 2.76
C MET A 1 16.20 -26.63 1.56
N PRO A 2 14.89 -26.61 1.41
CA PRO A 2 14.26 -26.02 0.23
C PRO A 2 14.37 -24.51 0.32
N SER A 3 14.85 -23.90 -0.76
CA SER A 3 14.88 -22.45 -0.97
C SER A 3 13.45 -21.91 -0.86
N CYS A 4 13.18 -21.14 0.18
CA CYS A 4 11.89 -20.49 0.36
C CYS A 4 11.76 -19.38 -0.69
N SER A 5 11.24 -19.74 -1.87
CA SER A 5 11.05 -18.81 -2.99
C SER A 5 10.05 -17.73 -2.57
N ARG A 6 10.40 -16.46 -2.80
CA ARG A 6 9.53 -15.28 -2.66
C ARG A 6 8.10 -15.51 -3.18
N THR A 7 7.99 -16.26 -4.27
CA THR A 7 6.73 -16.65 -4.90
C THR A 7 5.85 -17.48 -3.98
N ILE A 8 6.42 -18.33 -3.14
CA ILE A 8 5.66 -19.21 -2.22
C ILE A 8 5.07 -18.38 -1.06
N ILE A 9 5.84 -17.44 -0.51
CA ILE A 9 5.36 -16.58 0.59
C ILE A 9 4.24 -15.65 0.10
N ILE A 10 4.41 -15.01 -1.05
CA ILE A 10 3.39 -14.12 -1.63
C ILE A 10 2.16 -14.91 -2.09
N SER A 11 2.32 -16.07 -2.73
CA SER A 11 1.17 -16.90 -3.15
C SER A 11 0.43 -17.52 -1.95
N GLN A 12 1.14 -17.93 -0.90
CA GLN A 12 0.53 -18.39 0.34
C GLN A 12 -0.13 -17.25 1.13
N LEU A 13 0.43 -16.03 1.10
CA LEU A 13 -0.20 -14.82 1.61
C LEU A 13 -1.48 -14.50 0.82
N ILE A 14 -1.45 -14.52 -0.50
CA ILE A 14 -2.60 -14.21 -1.35
C ILE A 14 -3.72 -15.24 -1.13
N SER A 15 -3.42 -16.54 -1.10
CA SER A 15 -4.43 -17.57 -0.89
C SER A 15 -5.03 -17.55 0.52
N ARG A 16 -4.25 -17.20 1.54
CA ARG A 16 -4.67 -17.13 2.93
C ARG A 16 -5.29 -15.77 3.31
N VAL A 17 -4.83 -14.68 2.70
CA VAL A 17 -5.47 -13.37 2.79
C VAL A 17 -6.86 -13.42 2.14
N GLY A 18 -7.03 -14.12 1.03
CA GLY A 18 -8.34 -14.43 0.48
C GLY A 18 -9.26 -15.11 1.50
N ALA A 19 -8.75 -16.09 2.23
CA ALA A 19 -9.52 -16.80 3.28
C ALA A 19 -9.80 -15.92 4.52
N VAL A 20 -8.90 -15.02 4.91
CA VAL A 20 -9.11 -14.08 6.04
C VAL A 20 -10.09 -12.97 5.67
N ILE A 21 -10.17 -12.61 4.38
CA ILE A 21 -10.97 -11.49 3.88
C ILE A 21 -12.37 -11.93 3.45
N GLN A 22 -12.55 -13.19 3.05
CA GLN A 22 -13.88 -13.74 2.68
C GLN A 22 -14.88 -13.86 3.86
N SER A 23 -14.47 -13.56 5.08
CA SER A 23 -15.31 -13.73 6.29
C SER A 23 -16.14 -12.51 6.66
N THR A 24 -16.24 -11.48 5.83
CA THR A 24 -17.09 -10.31 6.11
C THR A 24 -18.19 -10.14 5.08
N SER A 25 -19.41 -10.45 5.52
CA SER A 25 -20.76 -9.99 5.06
C SER A 25 -20.92 -9.53 3.60
N ASN A 26 -21.75 -10.19 2.98
CA ASN A 26 -22.79 -10.03 1.95
C ASN A 26 -22.69 -8.96 0.85
N ASN A 27 -21.72 -8.08 0.72
CA ASN A 27 -21.64 -7.15 -0.46
C ASN A 27 -20.26 -6.53 -0.72
N SER A 28 -19.18 -7.08 -0.22
CA SER A 28 -17.83 -6.58 -0.52
C SER A 28 -17.01 -7.59 -1.32
N THR A 29 -16.57 -7.20 -2.50
CA THR A 29 -15.62 -7.98 -3.30
C THR A 29 -14.22 -7.42 -3.10
N ILE A 30 -13.27 -8.27 -2.74
CA ILE A 30 -11.87 -7.89 -2.67
C ILE A 30 -11.18 -8.35 -3.93
N ARG A 31 -10.64 -7.39 -4.67
CA ARG A 31 -9.83 -7.65 -5.86
C ARG A 31 -8.36 -7.51 -5.51
N CYS A 32 -7.61 -8.58 -5.69
CA CYS A 32 -6.16 -8.54 -5.57
C CYS A 32 -5.53 -8.21 -6.93
N VAL A 33 -4.83 -7.09 -7.02
CA VAL A 33 -4.04 -6.72 -8.20
C VAL A 33 -2.58 -6.97 -7.88
N ASN A 34 -1.99 -8.00 -8.49
CA ASN A 34 -0.57 -8.28 -8.38
C ASN A 34 0.17 -7.44 -9.43
N LEU A 35 0.88 -6.40 -9.00
CA LEU A 35 1.57 -5.45 -9.88
C LEU A 35 2.94 -5.93 -10.35
N ARG A 36 3.50 -6.98 -9.78
CA ARG A 36 4.74 -7.58 -10.26
C ARG A 36 4.44 -8.78 -11.16
N ARG A 37 4.39 -8.56 -12.47
CA ARG A 37 4.78 -9.61 -13.41
C ARG A 37 6.22 -9.98 -13.07
N LEU A 38 6.42 -11.20 -12.59
CA LEU A 38 7.75 -11.79 -12.49
C LEU A 38 8.38 -11.74 -13.89
N SER A 39 9.26 -10.77 -14.13
CA SER A 39 10.15 -10.87 -15.26
C SER A 39 11.00 -12.11 -15.02
N THR A 40 10.80 -13.14 -15.82
CA THR A 40 11.70 -14.28 -15.95
C THR A 40 12.99 -13.79 -16.60
N ALA A 41 13.79 -13.06 -15.83
CA ALA A 41 15.18 -12.85 -16.20
C ALA A 41 15.90 -14.19 -16.00
N ARG A 42 16.33 -14.81 -17.09
CA ARG A 42 17.28 -15.93 -17.07
C ARG A 42 18.48 -15.50 -16.24
N MET A 43 18.63 -16.08 -15.07
CA MET A 43 19.80 -15.92 -14.24
C MET A 43 20.94 -16.70 -14.90
N ASN A 44 21.88 -16.00 -15.50
CA ASN A 44 23.19 -16.54 -15.78
C ASN A 44 23.87 -16.86 -14.45
N ASN A 45 24.28 -18.09 -14.33
CA ASN A 45 24.86 -18.74 -13.17
C ASN A 45 26.25 -18.17 -12.91
N SER A 46 26.38 -17.16 -12.05
CA SER A 46 27.66 -16.80 -11.43
C SER A 46 27.51 -16.95 -9.91
N LYS A 47 28.22 -17.93 -9.37
CA LYS A 47 28.30 -18.23 -7.95
C LYS A 47 28.86 -17.04 -7.17
N SER A 48 27.99 -16.28 -6.52
CA SER A 48 28.36 -15.46 -5.37
C SER A 48 27.42 -15.81 -4.21
N ASN A 49 27.99 -16.44 -3.16
CA ASN A 49 27.31 -16.67 -1.88
C ASN A 49 27.01 -15.31 -1.20
N LYS A 50 25.93 -14.65 -1.59
CA LYS A 50 25.27 -13.64 -0.76
C LYS A 50 24.02 -14.29 -0.19
N SER A 51 24.01 -14.50 1.12
CA SER A 51 22.80 -14.77 1.90
C SER A 51 21.83 -13.62 1.65
N CYS A 52 20.89 -13.83 0.75
CA CYS A 52 19.85 -12.83 0.45
C CYS A 52 18.78 -12.98 1.53
N ASP A 53 18.92 -12.27 2.63
CA ASP A 53 17.83 -12.13 3.58
C ASP A 53 16.61 -11.58 2.80
N PRO A 54 15.47 -12.27 2.83
CA PRO A 54 14.30 -11.85 2.06
C PRO A 54 13.81 -10.52 2.62
N ARG A 55 13.77 -9.47 1.80
CA ARG A 55 13.16 -8.22 2.22
C ARG A 55 11.69 -8.43 2.57
N GLY A 56 11.15 -7.62 3.48
CA GLY A 56 9.72 -7.54 3.77
C GLY A 56 8.89 -7.16 2.53
N ALA A 57 7.60 -7.47 2.57
CA ALA A 57 6.64 -7.13 1.53
C ALA A 57 5.97 -5.78 1.78
N LEU A 58 5.76 -4.98 0.71
CA LEU A 58 4.93 -3.79 0.74
C LEU A 58 3.51 -4.17 0.26
N ILE A 59 2.55 -4.17 1.19
CA ILE A 59 1.15 -4.52 0.94
C ILE A 59 0.31 -3.28 1.13
N VAL A 60 -0.38 -2.84 0.09
CA VAL A 60 -1.21 -1.63 0.10
C VAL A 60 -2.69 -2.01 0.08
N LEU A 61 -3.49 -1.36 0.90
CA LEU A 61 -4.95 -1.45 0.87
C LEU A 61 -5.53 -0.17 0.29
N GLU A 62 -6.37 -0.32 -0.73
CA GLU A 62 -7.05 0.77 -1.42
C GLU A 62 -8.57 0.54 -1.49
N GLY A 63 -9.33 1.57 -1.77
CA GLY A 63 -10.80 1.53 -1.88
C GLY A 63 -11.46 2.79 -1.34
N LEU A 64 -12.77 2.85 -1.46
CA LEU A 64 -13.59 3.99 -1.00
C LEU A 64 -13.47 4.22 0.51
N ASP A 65 -13.87 5.40 0.98
CA ASP A 65 -13.99 5.66 2.41
C ASP A 65 -15.01 4.68 3.03
N ARG A 66 -14.79 4.33 4.28
CA ARG A 66 -15.62 3.36 5.03
C ARG A 66 -15.66 1.94 4.43
N SER A 67 -14.84 1.61 3.44
CA SER A 67 -14.78 0.25 2.85
C SER A 67 -14.13 -0.81 3.77
N GLY A 68 -13.75 -0.45 4.98
CA GLY A 68 -13.14 -1.38 5.93
C GLY A 68 -11.63 -1.56 5.79
N LYS A 69 -10.94 -0.73 5.01
CA LYS A 69 -9.47 -0.82 4.80
C LYS A 69 -8.69 -0.95 6.10
N THR A 70 -8.91 -0.02 7.03
CA THR A 70 -8.19 0.00 8.31
C THR A 70 -8.46 -1.26 9.13
N SER A 71 -9.71 -1.76 9.15
CA SER A 71 -10.07 -2.99 9.84
C SER A 71 -9.36 -4.21 9.23
N GLN A 72 -9.32 -4.30 7.90
CA GLN A 72 -8.64 -5.40 7.20
C GLN A 72 -7.12 -5.31 7.34
N ALA A 73 -6.55 -4.10 7.26
CA ALA A 73 -5.12 -3.87 7.51
C ALA A 73 -4.72 -4.34 8.92
N THR A 74 -5.53 -4.00 9.93
CA THR A 74 -5.31 -4.43 11.33
C THR A 74 -5.40 -5.95 11.48
N ARG A 75 -6.41 -6.59 10.87
CA ARG A 75 -6.55 -8.06 10.89
C ARG A 75 -5.35 -8.74 10.24
N LEU A 76 -4.91 -8.24 9.08
CA LEU A 76 -3.75 -8.77 8.37
C LEU A 76 -2.46 -8.60 9.18
N ARG A 77 -2.26 -7.43 9.80
CA ARG A 77 -1.12 -7.15 10.68
C ARG A 77 -1.10 -8.14 11.86
N ASN A 78 -2.23 -8.34 12.53
CA ASN A 78 -2.32 -9.27 13.66
C ASN A 78 -2.00 -10.70 13.22
N TYR A 79 -2.60 -11.16 12.13
CA TYR A 79 -2.35 -12.50 11.57
C TYR A 79 -0.86 -12.73 11.26
N LEU A 80 -0.17 -11.77 10.64
CA LEU A 80 1.24 -11.90 10.33
C LEU A 80 2.10 -11.87 11.60
N SER A 81 1.76 -11.01 12.57
CA SER A 81 2.45 -10.94 13.86
C SER A 81 2.32 -12.24 14.66
N GLU A 82 1.14 -12.87 14.69
CA GLU A 82 0.91 -14.18 15.32
C GLU A 82 1.74 -15.31 14.67
N LYS A 83 2.09 -15.14 13.40
CA LYS A 83 2.98 -16.06 12.68
C LYS A 83 4.46 -15.69 12.80
N CYS A 84 4.81 -14.80 13.73
CA CYS A 84 6.17 -14.32 13.96
C CYS A 84 6.82 -13.64 12.73
N HIS A 85 6.01 -13.07 11.82
CA HIS A 85 6.53 -12.26 10.73
C HIS A 85 6.66 -10.80 11.19
N PRO A 86 7.86 -10.19 11.07
CA PRO A 86 8.02 -8.76 11.34
C PRO A 86 7.13 -7.93 10.43
N VAL A 87 6.22 -7.14 11.02
CA VAL A 87 5.22 -6.38 10.27
C VAL A 87 4.88 -5.08 10.99
N GLU A 88 4.78 -4.00 10.21
CA GLU A 88 4.30 -2.70 10.68
C GLU A 88 3.09 -2.26 9.87
N MET A 89 2.18 -1.51 10.52
CA MET A 89 1.05 -0.88 9.85
C MET A 89 1.32 0.61 9.69
N TRP A 90 1.17 1.09 8.46
CA TRP A 90 1.36 2.48 8.08
C TRP A 90 0.08 3.02 7.43
N ARG A 91 -0.05 4.33 7.38
CA ARG A 91 -1.20 5.00 6.75
C ARG A 91 -0.75 6.28 6.08
N PHE A 92 -1.33 6.58 4.91
CA PHE A 92 -1.19 7.87 4.28
C PHE A 92 -2.54 8.60 4.15
N PRO A 93 -2.54 9.93 4.35
CA PRO A 93 -1.38 10.73 4.77
C PRO A 93 -0.95 10.41 6.21
N ASP A 94 0.38 10.43 6.43
CA ASP A 94 0.94 10.44 7.78
C ASP A 94 0.76 11.84 8.36
N ARG A 95 -0.13 11.98 9.33
CA ARG A 95 -0.55 13.27 9.90
C ARG A 95 0.38 13.82 10.97
N GLU A 96 1.35 13.02 11.40
CA GLU A 96 2.32 13.41 12.44
C GLU A 96 3.44 14.31 11.91
N THR A 97 3.67 14.31 10.59
CA THR A 97 4.69 15.15 9.95
C THR A 97 4.19 16.56 9.71
N GLU A 98 5.11 17.50 9.47
CA GLU A 98 4.75 18.89 9.14
C GLU A 98 3.89 18.96 7.86
N VAL A 99 4.29 18.23 6.81
CA VAL A 99 3.49 18.11 5.59
C VAL A 99 2.12 17.51 5.88
N GLY A 100 2.06 16.47 6.72
CA GLY A 100 0.82 15.83 7.14
C GLY A 100 -0.10 16.76 7.93
N GLN A 101 0.45 17.67 8.73
CA GLN A 101 -0.32 18.71 9.42
C GLN A 101 -0.92 19.74 8.45
N MET A 102 -0.19 20.13 7.40
CA MET A 102 -0.73 20.98 6.33
C MET A 102 -1.91 20.30 5.62
N ILE A 103 -1.75 19.02 5.27
CA ILE A 103 -2.83 18.21 4.69
C ILE A 103 -4.03 18.13 5.65
N THR A 104 -3.79 17.94 6.95
CA THR A 104 -4.84 17.85 7.94
C THR A 104 -5.64 19.16 8.04
N ARG A 105 -4.98 20.32 7.98
CA ARG A 105 -5.65 21.64 7.96
C ARG A 105 -6.57 21.77 6.75
N TYR A 106 -6.12 21.33 5.58
CA TYR A 106 -6.93 21.31 4.37
C TYR A 106 -8.14 20.37 4.53
N LEU A 107 -7.93 19.12 4.95
CA LEU A 107 -8.99 18.12 5.10
C LEU A 107 -10.04 18.49 6.17
N THR A 108 -9.67 19.37 7.11
CA THR A 108 -10.58 19.90 8.15
C THR A 108 -11.15 21.28 7.81
N ASN A 109 -11.03 21.72 6.56
CA ASN A 109 -11.49 23.03 6.07
C ASN A 109 -10.91 24.24 6.83
N LYS A 110 -9.72 24.08 7.43
CA LYS A 110 -9.01 25.15 8.13
C LYS A 110 -8.02 25.88 7.22
N SER A 111 -7.80 25.43 6.03
CA SER A 111 -7.03 26.10 4.98
C SER A 111 -7.64 25.79 3.63
N ASN A 112 -7.57 26.76 2.72
CA ASN A 112 -7.95 26.55 1.33
C ASN A 112 -6.67 26.51 0.49
N LEU A 113 -6.48 25.42 -0.25
CA LEU A 113 -5.34 25.20 -1.13
C LEU A 113 -5.85 24.85 -2.53
N ASP A 114 -5.11 25.32 -3.54
CA ASP A 114 -5.32 24.90 -4.92
C ASP A 114 -5.17 23.37 -5.07
N ASP A 115 -5.92 22.78 -6.00
CA ASP A 115 -5.96 21.33 -6.19
C ASP A 115 -4.61 20.74 -6.62
N HIS A 116 -3.78 21.47 -7.37
CA HIS A 116 -2.42 21.05 -7.68
C HIS A 116 -1.55 21.07 -6.43
N THR A 117 -1.64 22.15 -5.64
CA THR A 117 -0.87 22.32 -4.40
C THR A 117 -1.16 21.17 -3.43
N ILE A 118 -2.44 20.87 -3.16
CA ILE A 118 -2.77 19.79 -2.22
C ILE A 118 -2.37 18.41 -2.76
N HIS A 119 -2.46 18.17 -4.07
CA HIS A 119 -1.96 16.94 -4.69
C HIS A 119 -0.46 16.75 -4.44
N LEU A 120 0.34 17.82 -4.65
CA LEU A 120 1.79 17.78 -4.41
C LEU A 120 2.12 17.57 -2.92
N LEU A 121 1.34 18.13 -2.00
CA LEU A 121 1.51 17.87 -0.56
C LEU A 121 1.24 16.41 -0.21
N PHE A 122 0.19 15.79 -0.77
CA PHE A 122 -0.04 14.36 -0.59
C PHE A 122 1.10 13.51 -1.14
N SER A 123 1.67 13.90 -2.27
CA SER A 123 2.86 13.24 -2.83
C SER A 123 4.08 13.42 -1.93
N ALA A 124 4.38 14.66 -1.52
CA ALA A 124 5.49 14.98 -0.61
C ALA A 124 5.42 14.17 0.69
N ASN A 125 4.22 14.00 1.27
CA ASN A 125 4.02 13.21 2.48
C ASN A 125 4.37 11.73 2.29
N ARG A 126 4.22 11.16 1.08
CA ARG A 126 4.71 9.81 0.76
C ARG A 126 6.22 9.80 0.55
N TRP A 127 6.77 10.81 -0.12
CA TRP A 127 8.19 10.93 -0.39
C TRP A 127 9.03 11.08 0.87
N GLU A 128 8.61 11.89 1.85
CA GLU A 128 9.34 12.06 3.11
C GLU A 128 9.48 10.75 3.91
N LYS A 129 8.60 9.76 3.67
CA LYS A 129 8.66 8.44 4.31
C LYS A 129 9.36 7.37 3.47
N ARG A 130 9.65 7.66 2.20
CA ARG A 130 10.17 6.67 1.24
C ARG A 130 11.42 5.94 1.73
N ASP A 131 12.40 6.68 2.22
CA ASP A 131 13.69 6.08 2.63
C ASP A 131 13.54 5.23 3.90
N LEU A 132 12.69 5.65 4.83
CA LEU A 132 12.37 4.88 6.01
C LEU A 132 11.64 3.58 5.64
N MET A 133 10.66 3.65 4.72
CA MET A 133 9.96 2.47 4.19
C MET A 133 10.96 1.51 3.54
N GLU A 134 11.87 2.01 2.69
CA GLU A 134 12.88 1.18 2.03
C GLU A 134 13.80 0.49 3.05
N LYS A 135 14.27 1.23 4.06
CA LYS A 135 15.09 0.68 5.15
C LYS A 135 14.37 -0.44 5.89
N LYS A 136 13.11 -0.24 6.25
CA LYS A 136 12.28 -1.26 6.94
C LYS A 136 12.09 -2.50 6.07
N LEU A 137 11.73 -2.32 4.80
CA LEU A 137 11.57 -3.43 3.87
C LEU A 137 12.88 -4.22 3.70
N ARG A 138 14.02 -3.53 3.57
CA ARG A 138 15.33 -4.18 3.45
C ARG A 138 15.73 -4.95 4.71
N SER A 139 15.30 -4.52 5.90
CA SER A 139 15.53 -5.23 7.16
C SER A 139 14.57 -6.41 7.40
N GLY A 140 13.76 -6.80 6.39
CA GLY A 140 12.85 -7.95 6.50
C GLY A 140 11.47 -7.60 7.09
N VAL A 141 11.21 -6.35 7.47
CA VAL A 141 9.92 -5.91 8.00
C VAL A 141 8.93 -5.69 6.85
N SER A 142 7.80 -6.37 6.89
CA SER A 142 6.70 -6.13 5.95
C SER A 142 5.91 -4.88 6.35
N LEU A 143 5.46 -4.10 5.37
CA LEU A 143 4.65 -2.91 5.59
C LEU A 143 3.25 -3.12 5.03
N ILE A 144 2.24 -2.96 5.88
CA ILE A 144 0.84 -2.91 5.50
C ILE A 144 0.42 -1.45 5.51
N VAL A 145 0.04 -0.93 4.35
CA VAL A 145 -0.21 0.50 4.14
C VAL A 145 -1.67 0.74 3.81
N ASP A 146 -2.36 1.49 4.67
CA ASP A 146 -3.73 1.96 4.44
C ASP A 146 -3.67 3.25 3.61
N ARG A 147 -4.00 3.14 2.32
CA ARG A 147 -3.87 4.12 1.23
C ARG A 147 -2.42 4.43 0.84
N TYR A 148 -2.23 4.67 -0.46
CA TYR A 148 -0.93 5.03 -1.01
C TYR A 148 -1.08 5.99 -2.20
N SER A 149 -0.20 5.90 -3.20
CA SER A 149 -0.20 6.78 -4.38
C SER A 149 -1.50 6.71 -5.20
N TYR A 150 -2.13 5.54 -5.27
CA TYR A 150 -3.36 5.34 -6.08
C TYR A 150 -4.52 6.21 -5.59
N SER A 151 -4.74 6.31 -4.27
CA SER A 151 -5.72 7.24 -3.70
C SER A 151 -5.42 8.68 -4.09
N GLY A 152 -4.17 9.13 -3.98
CA GLY A 152 -3.77 10.50 -4.34
C GLY A 152 -4.07 10.83 -5.78
N VAL A 153 -3.70 9.95 -6.70
CA VAL A 153 -3.96 10.11 -8.15
C VAL A 153 -5.46 10.08 -8.43
N ALA A 154 -6.21 9.11 -7.87
CA ALA A 154 -7.64 8.97 -8.14
C ALA A 154 -8.45 10.18 -7.67
N PHE A 155 -8.22 10.66 -6.42
CA PHE A 155 -8.95 11.80 -5.89
C PHE A 155 -8.64 13.11 -6.64
N SER A 156 -7.40 13.33 -7.04
CA SER A 156 -7.03 14.54 -7.78
C SER A 156 -7.55 14.51 -9.22
N SER A 157 -7.47 13.37 -9.88
CA SER A 157 -8.03 13.21 -11.23
C SER A 157 -9.56 13.33 -11.22
N ALA A 158 -10.25 12.88 -10.18
CA ALA A 158 -11.70 13.05 -10.03
C ALA A 158 -12.12 14.52 -9.87
N LYS A 159 -11.21 15.40 -9.45
CA LYS A 159 -11.42 16.85 -9.41
C LYS A 159 -11.14 17.55 -10.75
N GLY A 160 -10.74 16.80 -11.78
CA GLY A 160 -10.47 17.31 -13.12
C GLY A 160 -9.00 17.55 -13.45
N LEU A 161 -8.04 17.22 -12.55
CA LEU A 161 -6.63 17.31 -12.87
C LEU A 161 -6.23 16.22 -13.88
N ASP A 162 -5.30 16.58 -14.77
CA ASP A 162 -4.78 15.62 -15.75
C ASP A 162 -4.17 14.38 -15.09
N LEU A 163 -4.56 13.21 -15.55
CA LEU A 163 -4.14 11.93 -14.96
C LEU A 163 -2.63 11.70 -15.08
N ALA A 164 -2.00 12.11 -16.19
CA ALA A 164 -0.57 11.95 -16.40
C ALA A 164 0.21 12.89 -15.48
N TRP A 165 -0.27 14.13 -15.33
CA TRP A 165 0.28 15.09 -14.37
C TRP A 165 0.19 14.57 -12.93
N CYS A 166 -0.96 14.02 -12.51
CA CYS A 166 -1.14 13.45 -11.17
C CYS A 166 -0.19 12.26 -10.89
N LYS A 167 0.15 11.49 -11.91
CA LYS A 167 1.08 10.35 -11.79
C LYS A 167 2.55 10.77 -11.75
N ALA A 168 2.90 11.90 -12.33
CA ALA A 168 4.29 12.31 -12.47
C ALA A 168 5.04 12.43 -11.13
N PRO A 169 4.52 13.11 -10.08
CA PRO A 169 5.21 13.22 -8.80
C PRO A 169 5.27 11.90 -8.01
N GLU A 170 4.54 10.87 -8.41
CA GLU A 170 4.57 9.55 -7.79
C GLU A 170 5.65 8.63 -8.37
N GLN A 171 6.28 9.01 -9.48
CA GLN A 171 7.32 8.22 -10.15
C GLN A 171 8.56 8.13 -9.26
N GLY A 172 9.01 6.91 -8.97
CA GLY A 172 10.15 6.63 -8.10
C GLY A 172 9.78 6.27 -6.66
N LEU A 173 8.52 6.38 -6.27
CA LEU A 173 8.05 5.79 -5.03
C LEU A 173 8.18 4.26 -5.07
N ILE A 174 8.27 3.63 -3.89
CA ILE A 174 8.41 2.18 -3.79
C ILE A 174 7.15 1.51 -4.35
N ALA A 175 7.31 0.70 -5.39
CA ALA A 175 6.20 -0.05 -5.96
C ALA A 175 5.72 -1.13 -4.98
N PRO A 176 4.43 -1.24 -4.68
CA PRO A 176 3.88 -2.31 -3.86
C PRO A 176 4.13 -3.70 -4.46
N ASP A 177 4.34 -4.69 -3.59
CA ASP A 177 4.36 -6.10 -4.00
C ASP A 177 2.93 -6.61 -4.24
N VAL A 178 1.96 -6.09 -3.46
CA VAL A 178 0.53 -6.44 -3.56
C VAL A 178 -0.31 -5.19 -3.31
N VAL A 179 -1.36 -5.00 -4.10
CA VAL A 179 -2.42 -4.03 -3.83
C VAL A 179 -3.74 -4.79 -3.65
N LEU A 180 -4.38 -4.58 -2.50
CA LEU A 180 -5.69 -5.12 -2.16
C LEU A 180 -6.71 -3.99 -2.32
N TYR A 181 -7.55 -4.10 -3.34
CA TYR A 181 -8.62 -3.15 -3.56
C TYR A 181 -9.92 -3.68 -2.93
N LEU A 182 -10.45 -2.92 -1.97
CA LEU A 182 -11.73 -3.22 -1.34
C LEU A 182 -12.83 -2.54 -2.16
N ASP A 183 -13.48 -3.34 -2.98
CA ASP A 183 -14.52 -2.91 -3.90
C ASP A 183 -15.88 -2.96 -3.17
N LEU A 184 -16.41 -1.78 -2.86
CA LEU A 184 -17.75 -1.59 -2.32
C LEU A 184 -18.54 -0.70 -3.23
N THR A 185 -19.84 -0.97 -3.37
CA THR A 185 -20.72 -0.02 -4.04
C THR A 185 -20.85 1.25 -3.20
N PRO A 186 -21.02 2.44 -3.82
CA PRO A 186 -21.18 3.70 -3.09
C PRO A 186 -22.31 3.65 -2.06
N GLU A 187 -23.40 2.93 -2.35
CA GLU A 187 -24.55 2.74 -1.47
C GLU A 187 -24.15 1.99 -0.18
N ALA A 188 -23.31 0.94 -0.31
CA ALA A 188 -22.82 0.17 0.83
C ALA A 188 -21.79 0.93 1.68
N SER A 189 -21.12 1.94 1.13
CA SER A 189 -20.16 2.77 1.85
C SER A 189 -20.82 3.89 2.67
N ASN A 190 -22.09 4.19 2.42
CA ASN A 190 -22.86 5.24 3.12
C ASN A 190 -23.65 4.71 4.34
N LEU A 191 -23.63 3.41 4.58
CA LEU A 191 -24.16 2.76 5.77
C LEU A 191 -23.08 2.69 6.87
#